data_05e49433457ed782ca34b39c755a9a7e
#
_entry.id   05e49433457ed782ca34b39c755a9a7e
#
_cell.length_a   1.000
_cell.length_b   1.000
_cell.length_c   1.000
_cell.angle_alpha   90.00
_cell.angle_beta   90.00
_cell.angle_gamma   90.00
#
_symmetry.space_group_name_H-M   'P 1'
#
loop_
_entity.id
_entity.type
_entity.pdbx_description
1 polymer ?
#
loop_
_entity_poly.entity_id
_entity_poly.type
_entity_poly.pdbx_seq_one_letter_code
_entity_poly.pdbx_strand_id
1 'polypeptide(L)'
;MSQQNLKQIIRQEYVRCAKDPVHFMKKYCYIQHPQRGRILFQLYPFQETTLTHFQENDYSIILKSRQLGISTLAAGYSLWLMTFHKDKNVLTLATTQATARNLVSKVQFMYENLPSWLRVGSLEKNKLSLRLINGSKITAKSSNADAARSEAVSLLLIDEAAFIDNIGETWASAQQTLATGGGAIILSTPYGTGNWFHKTWVASENKENDFLPIKLPWYVHPERDQAWRDSQDAQLGDPRLAAQECDCDFSTSGDTVIYGDLIEFYENTYRKDPAERRGVDRSLWIWEPVDYSRSYMVVADVARGDGKDFSTFHIVDIENCSQVGEYKGQLPPKEFAHLLVGIATEYNTALLVVENANIGWSTIETIQERGYSNLYHSPKSGNVTADSYFDPHGINSNMTPGFTNSSKTRPLVIAKLQES
;
A
#
# COMPACT_ATOMS: atom_id res chain seq x y z
N MET A 1 45.35 33.59 14.29
CA MET A 1 45.31 32.17 14.66
C MET A 1 46.47 31.44 14.01
N SER A 2 47.20 30.60 14.74
CA SER A 2 48.26 29.79 14.12
C SER A 2 47.64 28.69 13.25
N GLN A 3 48.31 28.27 12.15
CA GLN A 3 47.85 27.17 11.27
C GLN A 3 47.59 25.86 12.06
N GLN A 4 48.34 25.62 13.12
CA GLN A 4 48.13 24.45 13.99
C GLN A 4 46.81 24.53 14.76
N ASN A 5 46.44 25.70 15.25
CA ASN A 5 45.20 25.91 16.00
C ASN A 5 43.98 25.74 15.07
N LEU A 6 44.05 26.21 13.81
CA LEU A 6 43.00 26.03 12.81
C LEU A 6 42.81 24.55 12.45
N LYS A 7 43.89 23.81 12.25
CA LYS A 7 43.81 22.35 11.97
C LYS A 7 43.17 21.58 13.12
N GLN A 8 43.47 21.95 14.36
CA GLN A 8 42.87 21.30 15.52
C GLN A 8 41.38 21.59 15.65
N ILE A 9 40.95 22.83 15.41
CA ILE A 9 39.53 23.22 15.39
C ILE A 9 38.76 22.43 14.29
N ILE A 10 39.30 22.36 13.09
CA ILE A 10 38.68 21.61 11.98
C ILE A 10 38.55 20.13 12.35
N ARG A 11 39.59 19.53 12.97
CA ARG A 11 39.54 18.13 13.37
C ARG A 11 38.47 17.86 14.43
N GLN A 12 38.36 18.73 15.42
CA GLN A 12 37.34 18.62 16.48
C GLN A 12 35.92 18.73 15.88
N GLU A 13 35.73 19.70 14.99
CA GLU A 13 34.45 19.91 14.31
C GLU A 13 34.08 18.74 13.38
N TYR A 14 35.05 18.19 12.66
CA TYR A 14 34.86 16.99 11.85
C TYR A 14 34.37 15.80 12.69
N VAL A 15 35.02 15.55 13.83
CA VAL A 15 34.63 14.48 14.74
C VAL A 15 33.25 14.71 15.33
N ARG A 16 32.90 15.95 15.63
CA ARG A 16 31.56 16.33 16.12
C ARG A 16 30.50 16.05 15.05
N CYS A 17 30.71 16.51 13.83
CA CYS A 17 29.81 16.23 12.70
C CYS A 17 29.67 14.72 12.42
N ALA A 18 30.74 13.95 12.53
CA ALA A 18 30.72 12.52 12.32
C ALA A 18 29.88 11.75 13.37
N LYS A 19 29.79 12.27 14.58
CA LYS A 19 29.03 11.67 15.69
C LYS A 19 27.58 12.15 15.76
N ASP A 20 27.31 13.34 15.25
CA ASP A 20 26.05 14.05 15.42
C ASP A 20 25.52 14.54 14.06
N PRO A 21 24.63 13.76 13.41
CA PRO A 21 24.02 14.16 12.14
C PRO A 21 23.11 15.39 12.28
N VAL A 22 22.52 15.66 13.47
CA VAL A 22 21.73 16.86 13.73
C VAL A 22 22.61 18.11 13.66
N HIS A 23 23.75 18.07 14.35
CA HIS A 23 24.74 19.15 14.31
C HIS A 23 25.26 19.39 12.88
N PHE A 24 25.60 18.31 12.17
CA PHE A 24 26.06 18.38 10.79
C PHE A 24 25.03 19.06 9.89
N MET A 25 23.76 18.63 9.94
CA MET A 25 22.73 19.19 9.08
C MET A 25 22.43 20.66 9.40
N LYS A 26 22.22 20.99 10.66
CA LYS A 26 21.89 22.37 11.07
C LYS A 26 22.99 23.38 10.74
N LYS A 27 24.24 22.95 10.71
CA LYS A 27 25.36 23.86 10.55
C LYS A 27 25.94 23.91 9.14
N TYR A 28 25.85 22.82 8.38
CA TYR A 28 26.55 22.69 7.10
C TYR A 28 25.68 22.30 5.91
N CYS A 29 24.49 21.76 6.13
CA CYS A 29 23.62 21.40 5.02
C CYS A 29 22.77 22.58 4.56
N TYR A 30 22.84 22.88 3.30
CA TYR A 30 21.96 23.84 2.63
C TYR A 30 20.89 23.12 1.86
N ILE A 31 19.68 23.65 1.88
CA ILE A 31 18.54 23.15 1.09
C ILE A 31 18.05 24.23 0.13
N GLN A 32 17.38 23.78 -0.92
CA GLN A 32 16.73 24.68 -1.86
C GLN A 32 15.27 24.92 -1.42
N HIS A 33 15.00 26.14 -0.91
CA HIS A 33 13.66 26.54 -0.56
C HIS A 33 12.97 27.21 -1.76
N PRO A 34 11.68 26.90 -2.08
CA PRO A 34 11.01 27.43 -3.28
C PRO A 34 11.01 28.96 -3.38
N GLN A 35 10.83 29.66 -2.25
CA GLN A 35 10.77 31.14 -2.22
C GLN A 35 12.08 31.79 -1.82
N ARG A 36 12.84 31.17 -0.88
CA ARG A 36 14.03 31.77 -0.27
C ARG A 36 15.34 31.33 -0.92
N GLY A 37 15.27 30.45 -1.95
CA GLY A 37 16.45 29.92 -2.62
C GLY A 37 17.29 29.03 -1.71
N ARG A 38 18.61 29.24 -1.67
CA ARG A 38 19.54 28.48 -0.84
C ARG A 38 19.51 28.96 0.62
N ILE A 39 19.07 28.10 1.54
CA ILE A 39 19.05 28.36 2.97
C ILE A 39 19.70 27.20 3.75
N LEU A 40 20.21 27.47 4.96
CA LEU A 40 20.62 26.42 5.90
C LEU A 40 19.41 25.57 6.29
N PHE A 41 19.62 24.28 6.42
CA PHE A 41 18.57 23.35 6.85
C PHE A 41 18.33 23.49 8.36
N GLN A 42 17.47 24.42 8.73
CA GLN A 42 17.02 24.56 10.11
C GLN A 42 16.01 23.44 10.40
N LEU A 43 16.44 22.46 11.20
CA LEU A 43 15.59 21.33 11.57
C LEU A 43 14.55 21.76 12.61
N TYR A 44 13.32 21.31 12.41
CA TYR A 44 12.28 21.35 13.43
C TYR A 44 12.47 20.24 14.47
N PRO A 45 11.93 20.37 15.69
CA PRO A 45 12.10 19.35 16.74
C PRO A 45 11.72 17.94 16.31
N PHE A 46 10.61 17.76 15.59
CA PHE A 46 10.19 16.45 15.08
C PHE A 46 11.19 15.86 14.07
N GLN A 47 11.85 16.70 13.26
CA GLN A 47 12.88 16.27 12.32
C GLN A 47 14.17 15.86 13.06
N GLU A 48 14.54 16.58 14.12
CA GLU A 48 15.70 16.21 14.95
C GLU A 48 15.46 14.84 15.61
N THR A 49 14.29 14.62 16.19
CA THR A 49 13.90 13.33 16.77
C THR A 49 13.90 12.22 15.70
N THR A 50 13.31 12.46 14.53
CA THR A 50 13.30 11.49 13.43
C THR A 50 14.71 11.15 12.97
N LEU A 51 15.61 12.12 12.91
CA LEU A 51 17.01 11.90 12.52
C LEU A 51 17.78 11.05 13.54
N THR A 52 17.51 11.26 14.84
CA THR A 52 18.05 10.41 15.90
C THR A 52 17.55 8.96 15.74
N HIS A 53 16.29 8.77 15.44
CA HIS A 53 15.74 7.44 15.18
C HIS A 53 16.41 6.74 13.98
N PHE A 54 16.74 7.46 12.90
CA PHE A 54 17.51 6.90 11.78
C PHE A 54 18.91 6.43 12.16
N GLN A 55 19.51 7.07 13.16
CA GLN A 55 20.84 6.71 13.67
C GLN A 55 20.80 5.50 14.62
N GLU A 56 19.73 5.36 15.38
CA GLU A 56 19.61 4.37 16.45
C GLU A 56 18.94 3.06 15.98
N ASN A 57 18.23 3.08 14.83
CA ASN A 57 17.46 1.95 14.34
C ASN A 57 17.79 1.66 12.88
N ASP A 58 18.05 0.40 12.58
CA ASP A 58 18.35 -0.04 11.22
C ASP A 58 17.13 0.09 10.29
N TYR A 59 15.93 -0.12 10.80
CA TYR A 59 14.69 -0.09 10.03
C TYR A 59 13.71 0.95 10.58
N SER A 60 13.30 1.88 9.74
CA SER A 60 12.29 2.91 10.08
C SER A 60 11.19 2.96 9.02
N ILE A 61 9.92 2.98 9.47
CA ILE A 61 8.76 3.20 8.62
C ILE A 61 8.06 4.49 9.06
N ILE A 62 7.89 5.44 8.12
CA ILE A 62 7.41 6.79 8.43
C ILE A 62 6.09 7.05 7.71
N LEU A 63 5.02 7.16 8.49
CA LEU A 63 3.72 7.63 8.05
C LEU A 63 3.67 9.14 8.27
N LYS A 64 3.64 9.90 7.20
CA LYS A 64 3.84 11.35 7.26
C LYS A 64 2.72 12.13 6.57
N SER A 65 2.45 13.33 7.06
CA SER A 65 1.78 14.38 6.29
C SER A 65 2.68 14.89 5.16
N ARG A 66 2.08 15.45 4.14
CA ARG A 66 2.81 16.14 3.07
C ARG A 66 3.61 17.33 3.58
N GLN A 67 4.71 17.62 2.85
CA GLN A 67 5.55 18.81 3.03
C GLN A 67 6.15 18.98 4.43
N LEU A 68 6.39 17.90 5.17
CA LEU A 68 7.12 17.92 6.45
C LEU A 68 8.65 17.90 6.30
N GLY A 69 9.16 17.87 5.06
CA GLY A 69 10.59 17.88 4.77
C GLY A 69 11.32 16.56 5.04
N ILE A 70 10.60 15.45 5.30
CA ILE A 70 11.21 14.16 5.69
C ILE A 70 12.04 13.55 4.56
N SER A 71 11.61 13.64 3.29
CA SER A 71 12.43 13.20 2.14
C SER A 71 13.75 14.00 2.05
N THR A 72 13.73 15.27 2.43
CA THR A 72 14.93 16.12 2.50
C THR A 72 15.82 15.74 3.68
N LEU A 73 15.22 15.39 4.83
CA LEU A 73 15.91 14.88 6.00
C LEU A 73 16.64 13.57 5.69
N ALA A 74 15.95 12.62 5.04
CA ALA A 74 16.51 11.33 4.62
C ALA A 74 17.65 11.50 3.60
N ALA A 75 17.54 12.47 2.68
CA ALA A 75 18.63 12.84 1.78
C ALA A 75 19.85 13.39 2.54
N GLY A 76 19.63 14.24 3.54
CA GLY A 76 20.69 14.75 4.41
C GLY A 76 21.37 13.65 5.22
N TYR A 77 20.59 12.69 5.76
CA TYR A 77 21.12 11.52 6.46
C TYR A 77 21.98 10.64 5.51
N SER A 78 21.51 10.44 4.28
CA SER A 78 22.29 9.74 3.26
C SER A 78 23.63 10.42 2.99
N LEU A 79 23.64 11.76 2.87
CA LEU A 79 24.88 12.52 2.70
C LEU A 79 25.80 12.39 3.91
N TRP A 80 25.26 12.47 5.13
CA TRP A 80 26.02 12.27 6.35
C TRP A 80 26.68 10.89 6.39
N LEU A 81 25.90 9.84 6.11
CA LEU A 81 26.37 8.46 6.05
C LEU A 81 27.53 8.31 5.04
N MET A 82 27.37 8.86 3.83
CA MET A 82 28.37 8.79 2.76
C MET A 82 29.63 9.62 3.07
N THR A 83 29.50 10.73 3.81
CA THR A 83 30.62 11.65 4.08
C THR A 83 31.52 11.09 5.18
N PHE A 84 30.94 10.56 6.23
CA PHE A 84 31.69 10.18 7.44
C PHE A 84 32.00 8.68 7.54
N HIS A 85 31.37 7.85 6.69
CA HIS A 85 31.64 6.42 6.61
C HIS A 85 32.14 6.04 5.21
N LYS A 86 33.05 5.06 5.14
CA LYS A 86 33.59 4.54 3.88
C LYS A 86 32.70 3.44 3.30
N ASP A 87 32.75 3.30 1.99
CA ASP A 87 32.18 2.18 1.25
C ASP A 87 30.65 1.99 1.49
N LYS A 88 29.94 3.09 1.78
CA LYS A 88 28.48 3.06 1.97
C LYS A 88 27.75 3.14 0.64
N ASN A 89 26.88 2.17 0.39
CA ASN A 89 26.03 2.11 -0.79
C ASN A 89 24.59 2.47 -0.39
N VAL A 90 24.11 3.64 -0.84
CA VAL A 90 22.73 4.09 -0.64
C VAL A 90 21.93 3.88 -1.91
N LEU A 91 20.83 3.14 -1.81
CA LEU A 91 19.90 2.94 -2.91
C LEU A 91 18.60 3.71 -2.64
N THR A 92 18.16 4.53 -3.60
CA THR A 92 16.89 5.24 -3.51
C THR A 92 15.89 4.70 -4.52
N LEU A 93 14.68 4.37 -4.03
CA LEU A 93 13.55 3.91 -4.81
C LEU A 93 12.35 4.86 -4.60
N ALA A 94 11.53 5.02 -5.62
CA ALA A 94 10.27 5.76 -5.55
C ALA A 94 9.31 5.25 -6.64
N THR A 95 8.09 5.77 -6.69
CA THR A 95 7.07 5.41 -7.70
C THR A 95 7.60 5.52 -9.13
N THR A 96 8.41 6.53 -9.40
CA THR A 96 9.07 6.73 -10.71
C THR A 96 10.56 7.01 -10.54
N GLN A 97 11.34 6.71 -11.59
CA GLN A 97 12.75 7.08 -11.61
C GLN A 97 12.97 8.60 -11.47
N ALA A 98 12.03 9.42 -11.97
CA ALA A 98 12.10 10.87 -11.83
C ALA A 98 11.98 11.30 -10.36
N THR A 99 11.10 10.69 -9.59
CA THR A 99 10.93 10.94 -8.15
C THR A 99 12.17 10.46 -7.37
N ALA A 100 12.69 9.26 -7.64
CA ALA A 100 13.93 8.77 -7.02
C ALA A 100 15.13 9.69 -7.34
N ARG A 101 15.22 10.21 -8.57
CA ARG A 101 16.24 11.20 -8.96
C ARG A 101 16.18 12.49 -8.14
N ASN A 102 14.98 12.94 -7.74
CA ASN A 102 14.84 14.13 -6.89
C ASN A 102 15.53 13.98 -5.54
N LEU A 103 15.54 12.76 -4.95
CA LEU A 103 16.29 12.48 -3.72
C LEU A 103 17.80 12.63 -3.96
N VAL A 104 18.33 12.04 -5.03
CA VAL A 104 19.75 12.20 -5.40
C VAL A 104 20.09 13.67 -5.64
N SER A 105 19.22 14.43 -6.31
CA SER A 105 19.42 15.87 -6.55
C SER A 105 19.50 16.67 -5.24
N LYS A 106 18.70 16.33 -4.22
CA LYS A 106 18.79 16.94 -2.89
C LYS A 106 20.12 16.65 -2.21
N VAL A 107 20.59 15.39 -2.28
CA VAL A 107 21.91 15.00 -1.76
C VAL A 107 23.02 15.77 -2.47
N GLN A 108 22.98 15.87 -3.80
CA GLN A 108 23.97 16.61 -4.60
C GLN A 108 23.97 18.10 -4.26
N PHE A 109 22.78 18.72 -4.10
CA PHE A 109 22.68 20.10 -3.72
C PHE A 109 23.33 20.37 -2.35
N MET A 110 23.05 19.52 -1.34
CA MET A 110 23.69 19.63 -0.03
C MET A 110 25.20 19.42 -0.13
N TYR A 111 25.65 18.38 -0.85
CA TYR A 111 27.06 18.05 -1.08
C TYR A 111 27.85 19.19 -1.70
N GLU A 112 27.31 19.84 -2.74
CA GLU A 112 27.96 20.95 -3.44
C GLU A 112 28.16 22.18 -2.55
N ASN A 113 27.29 22.36 -1.56
CA ASN A 113 27.33 23.48 -0.64
C ASN A 113 28.12 23.19 0.66
N LEU A 114 28.67 21.96 0.83
CA LEU A 114 29.56 21.68 1.94
C LEU A 114 30.86 22.49 1.84
N PRO A 115 31.40 22.95 2.97
CA PRO A 115 32.73 23.56 2.98
C PRO A 115 33.79 22.57 2.53
N SER A 116 34.84 23.07 1.90
CA SER A 116 35.88 22.24 1.26
C SER A 116 36.53 21.21 2.20
N TRP A 117 36.64 21.52 3.47
CA TRP A 117 37.24 20.62 4.47
C TRP A 117 36.30 19.47 4.92
N LEU A 118 34.98 19.57 4.66
CA LEU A 118 34.01 18.50 4.87
C LEU A 118 33.71 17.74 3.58
N ARG A 119 33.84 18.38 2.44
CA ARG A 119 33.44 17.83 1.15
C ARG A 119 34.44 16.78 0.65
N VAL A 120 34.07 15.51 0.78
CA VAL A 120 34.80 14.38 0.16
C VAL A 120 34.78 14.52 -1.36
N GLY A 121 35.91 14.31 -2.04
CA GLY A 121 35.97 14.39 -3.52
C GLY A 121 34.98 13.43 -4.19
N SER A 122 34.46 13.81 -5.37
CA SER A 122 33.57 12.93 -6.15
C SER A 122 34.30 12.29 -7.34
N LEU A 123 34.04 11.02 -7.59
CA LEU A 123 34.47 10.27 -8.77
C LEU A 123 33.45 10.37 -9.90
N GLU A 124 32.18 10.38 -9.56
CA GLU A 124 31.07 10.43 -10.50
C GLU A 124 29.94 11.27 -9.92
N LYS A 125 29.38 12.13 -10.78
CA LYS A 125 28.19 12.91 -10.47
C LYS A 125 27.35 13.04 -11.74
N ASN A 126 26.18 12.42 -11.73
CA ASN A 126 25.21 12.50 -12.81
C ASN A 126 23.78 12.60 -12.22
N LYS A 127 22.76 12.68 -13.06
CA LYS A 127 21.36 12.87 -12.62
C LYS A 127 20.83 11.76 -11.72
N LEU A 128 21.42 10.56 -11.75
CA LEU A 128 20.94 9.38 -11.05
C LEU A 128 21.89 8.90 -9.97
N SER A 129 23.13 9.42 -9.92
CA SER A 129 24.14 8.94 -8.97
C SER A 129 25.12 10.02 -8.52
N LEU A 130 25.65 9.83 -7.32
CA LEU A 130 26.82 10.51 -6.79
C LEU A 130 27.73 9.46 -6.16
N ARG A 131 28.99 9.36 -6.65
CA ARG A 131 30.03 8.47 -6.10
C ARG A 131 31.19 9.28 -5.57
N LEU A 132 31.59 9.00 -4.34
CA LEU A 132 32.66 9.69 -3.64
C LEU A 132 33.98 8.86 -3.69
N ILE A 133 35.12 9.56 -3.54
CA ILE A 133 36.45 8.93 -3.55
C ILE A 133 36.69 7.97 -2.36
N ASN A 134 35.87 8.08 -1.29
CA ASN A 134 35.93 7.17 -0.14
C ASN A 134 35.15 5.85 -0.37
N GLY A 135 34.72 5.57 -1.61
CA GLY A 135 33.98 4.37 -2.00
C GLY A 135 32.47 4.47 -1.82
N SER A 136 31.98 5.47 -1.08
CA SER A 136 30.54 5.64 -0.84
C SER A 136 29.81 6.16 -2.07
N LYS A 137 28.57 5.68 -2.30
CA LYS A 137 27.73 6.11 -3.41
C LYS A 137 26.25 6.17 -3.03
N ILE A 138 25.50 6.99 -3.76
CA ILE A 138 24.05 6.97 -3.79
C ILE A 138 23.57 6.81 -5.22
N THR A 139 22.55 5.99 -5.44
CA THR A 139 21.98 5.71 -6.77
C THR A 139 20.45 5.71 -6.71
N ALA A 140 19.83 6.36 -7.70
CA ALA A 140 18.38 6.31 -7.91
C ALA A 140 18.02 5.23 -8.93
N LYS A 141 17.08 4.37 -8.57
CA LYS A 141 16.49 3.37 -9.48
C LYS A 141 14.97 3.45 -9.44
N SER A 142 14.30 2.96 -10.48
CA SER A 142 12.87 2.70 -10.43
C SER A 142 12.58 1.49 -9.54
N SER A 143 11.37 1.44 -8.96
CA SER A 143 10.92 0.39 -8.05
C SER A 143 10.59 -0.93 -8.75
N ASN A 144 11.54 -1.53 -9.47
CA ASN A 144 11.38 -2.86 -10.07
C ASN A 144 11.98 -3.90 -9.13
N ALA A 145 11.44 -5.12 -9.13
CA ALA A 145 11.93 -6.22 -8.30
C ALA A 145 13.46 -6.50 -8.46
N ASP A 146 14.03 -6.22 -9.63
CA ASP A 146 15.46 -6.39 -9.91
C ASP A 146 16.33 -5.21 -9.47
N ALA A 147 15.72 -4.07 -9.12
CA ALA A 147 16.46 -2.84 -8.78
C ALA A 147 17.37 -3.03 -7.55
N ALA A 148 16.96 -3.87 -6.61
CA ALA A 148 17.66 -4.10 -5.34
C ALA A 148 18.58 -5.33 -5.36
N ARG A 149 18.50 -6.21 -6.38
CA ARG A 149 19.22 -7.50 -6.39
C ARG A 149 20.71 -7.41 -6.73
N SER A 150 21.17 -6.29 -7.25
CA SER A 150 22.48 -6.25 -7.93
C SER A 150 23.68 -5.92 -7.05
N GLU A 151 23.51 -5.40 -5.84
CA GLU A 151 24.62 -4.97 -4.98
C GLU A 151 24.24 -4.97 -3.50
N ALA A 152 25.20 -5.18 -2.60
CA ALA A 152 25.01 -4.99 -1.17
C ALA A 152 24.65 -3.53 -0.88
N VAL A 153 23.56 -3.31 -0.17
CA VAL A 153 23.01 -1.98 0.16
C VAL A 153 23.25 -1.69 1.64
N SER A 154 23.88 -0.56 1.94
CA SER A 154 24.06 -0.09 3.32
C SER A 154 22.84 0.66 3.85
N LEU A 155 22.12 1.37 2.97
CA LEU A 155 20.88 2.06 3.29
C LEU A 155 19.95 2.04 2.08
N LEU A 156 18.76 1.50 2.28
CA LEU A 156 17.65 1.56 1.32
C LEU A 156 16.72 2.70 1.73
N LEU A 157 16.48 3.62 0.80
CA LEU A 157 15.53 4.71 0.99
C LEU A 157 14.38 4.55 -0.01
N ILE A 158 13.16 4.36 0.49
CA ILE A 158 11.95 4.26 -0.32
C ILE A 158 11.03 5.43 -0.01
N ASP A 159 10.81 6.30 -1.00
CA ASP A 159 9.89 7.45 -0.88
C ASP A 159 8.57 7.14 -1.59
N GLU A 160 7.47 7.60 -0.99
CA GLU A 160 6.09 7.38 -1.44
C GLU A 160 5.76 5.87 -1.59
N ALA A 161 6.16 5.07 -0.60
CA ALA A 161 6.09 3.61 -0.63
C ALA A 161 4.67 3.07 -0.81
N ALA A 162 3.64 3.73 -0.25
CA ALA A 162 2.24 3.31 -0.39
C ALA A 162 1.72 3.37 -1.83
N PHE A 163 2.37 4.16 -2.71
CA PHE A 163 1.98 4.37 -4.11
C PHE A 163 2.81 3.54 -5.09
N ILE A 164 3.70 2.68 -4.61
CA ILE A 164 4.52 1.83 -5.46
C ILE A 164 3.78 0.52 -5.72
N ASP A 165 3.50 0.24 -6.99
CA ASP A 165 2.98 -1.06 -7.40
C ASP A 165 4.00 -2.17 -7.08
N ASN A 166 3.52 -3.34 -6.63
CA ASN A 166 4.34 -4.51 -6.31
C ASN A 166 5.50 -4.24 -5.32
N ILE A 167 5.33 -3.25 -4.42
CA ILE A 167 6.34 -2.90 -3.39
C ILE A 167 6.74 -4.11 -2.54
N GLY A 168 5.83 -5.07 -2.29
CA GLY A 168 6.11 -6.29 -1.54
C GLY A 168 7.19 -7.15 -2.19
N GLU A 169 7.18 -7.32 -3.51
CA GLU A 169 8.20 -8.05 -4.27
C GLU A 169 9.54 -7.30 -4.27
N THR A 170 9.47 -5.98 -4.43
CA THR A 170 10.64 -5.08 -4.36
C THR A 170 11.29 -5.17 -2.98
N TRP A 171 10.50 -5.14 -1.90
CA TRP A 171 10.98 -5.29 -0.53
C TRP A 171 11.61 -6.65 -0.28
N ALA A 172 10.94 -7.75 -0.67
CA ALA A 172 11.47 -9.11 -0.51
C ALA A 172 12.83 -9.28 -1.20
N SER A 173 13.01 -8.66 -2.38
CA SER A 173 14.29 -8.64 -3.10
C SER A 173 15.34 -7.79 -2.39
N ALA A 174 14.95 -6.64 -1.85
CA ALA A 174 15.84 -5.71 -1.16
C ALA A 174 16.29 -6.26 0.19
N GLN A 175 15.42 -6.92 0.93
CA GLN A 175 15.71 -7.48 2.25
C GLN A 175 16.91 -8.45 2.21
N GLN A 176 17.03 -9.25 1.16
CA GLN A 176 18.18 -10.14 0.99
C GLN A 176 19.51 -9.38 0.86
N THR A 177 19.51 -8.21 0.25
CA THR A 177 20.71 -7.36 0.09
C THR A 177 21.05 -6.55 1.35
N LEU A 178 20.06 -6.33 2.23
CA LEU A 178 20.22 -5.68 3.53
C LEU A 178 20.69 -6.65 4.63
N ALA A 179 20.51 -7.96 4.45
CA ALA A 179 20.83 -9.01 5.44
C ALA A 179 22.29 -9.01 5.92
N THR A 180 23.19 -8.33 5.21
CA THR A 180 24.62 -8.17 5.59
C THR A 180 24.88 -6.97 6.52
N GLY A 181 23.85 -6.39 7.15
CA GLY A 181 23.95 -5.25 8.08
C GLY A 181 23.60 -3.90 7.45
N GLY A 182 22.73 -3.90 6.43
CA GLY A 182 22.15 -2.68 5.89
C GLY A 182 20.83 -2.29 6.61
N GLY A 183 20.45 -1.00 6.52
CA GLY A 183 19.20 -0.48 7.05
C GLY A 183 18.22 0.02 5.98
N ALA A 184 16.98 0.31 6.37
CA ALA A 184 15.97 0.87 5.48
C ALA A 184 15.17 2.02 6.14
N ILE A 185 14.95 3.06 5.35
CA ILE A 185 14.05 4.18 5.69
C ILE A 185 12.95 4.19 4.64
N ILE A 186 11.72 3.88 5.06
CA ILE A 186 10.54 3.80 4.20
C ILE A 186 9.58 4.89 4.62
N LEU A 187 9.20 5.75 3.70
CA LEU A 187 8.32 6.89 4.01
C LEU A 187 7.21 7.03 2.97
N SER A 188 6.01 7.38 3.46
CA SER A 188 4.85 7.65 2.62
C SER A 188 3.79 8.48 3.35
N THR A 189 2.93 9.17 2.59
CA THR A 189 1.56 9.46 3.03
C THR A 189 0.74 8.18 2.95
N PRO A 190 -0.41 8.05 3.66
CA PRO A 190 -1.27 6.89 3.53
C PRO A 190 -1.91 6.81 2.14
N TYR A 191 -2.21 5.59 1.69
CA TYR A 191 -2.93 5.34 0.44
C TYR A 191 -3.83 4.12 0.59
N GLY A 192 -4.94 4.28 1.32
CA GLY A 192 -5.88 3.21 1.61
C GLY A 192 -5.35 2.13 2.56
N THR A 193 -6.23 1.23 2.93
CA THR A 193 -5.95 0.07 3.76
C THR A 193 -5.57 -1.16 2.93
N GLY A 194 -4.90 -2.15 3.52
CA GLY A 194 -4.64 -3.44 2.90
C GLY A 194 -3.46 -3.51 1.94
N ASN A 195 -2.86 -2.39 1.50
CA ASN A 195 -1.63 -2.40 0.72
C ASN A 195 -0.40 -2.79 1.58
N TRP A 196 0.75 -3.03 0.96
CA TRP A 196 1.95 -3.46 1.66
C TRP A 196 2.42 -2.46 2.73
N PHE A 197 2.38 -1.16 2.45
CA PHE A 197 2.80 -0.13 3.40
C PHE A 197 1.91 -0.10 4.64
N HIS A 198 0.59 -0.18 4.46
CA HIS A 198 -0.38 -0.27 5.56
C HIS A 198 -0.14 -1.53 6.41
N LYS A 199 -0.03 -2.72 5.78
CA LYS A 199 0.22 -3.98 6.50
C LYS A 199 1.52 -3.95 7.28
N THR A 200 2.59 -3.41 6.68
CA THR A 200 3.91 -3.27 7.33
C THR A 200 3.84 -2.27 8.49
N TRP A 201 3.08 -1.17 8.31
CA TRP A 201 2.83 -0.19 9.37
C TRP A 201 2.12 -0.81 10.58
N VAL A 202 1.00 -1.48 10.36
CA VAL A 202 0.22 -2.14 11.42
C VAL A 202 1.08 -3.21 12.14
N ALA A 203 1.80 -4.03 11.40
CA ALA A 203 2.73 -5.01 11.97
C ALA A 203 3.84 -4.35 12.81
N SER A 204 4.30 -3.16 12.42
CA SER A 204 5.30 -2.42 13.21
C SER A 204 4.73 -1.82 14.51
N GLU A 205 3.51 -1.30 14.48
CA GLU A 205 2.81 -0.85 15.69
C GLU A 205 2.57 -2.00 16.68
N ASN A 206 2.26 -3.19 16.16
CA ASN A 206 2.09 -4.42 16.94
C ASN A 206 3.41 -5.08 17.35
N LYS A 207 4.57 -4.56 16.92
CA LYS A 207 5.91 -5.15 17.15
C LYS A 207 6.07 -6.56 16.55
N GLU A 208 5.44 -6.80 15.43
CA GLU A 208 5.50 -8.06 14.67
C GLU A 208 6.61 -8.05 13.60
N ASN A 209 7.27 -6.91 13.41
CA ASN A 209 8.42 -6.75 12.52
C ASN A 209 9.47 -5.82 13.16
N ASP A 210 10.63 -5.68 12.51
CA ASP A 210 11.78 -4.92 13.03
C ASP A 210 11.71 -3.41 12.72
N PHE A 211 10.65 -2.92 12.10
CA PHE A 211 10.51 -1.50 11.79
C PHE A 211 10.14 -0.68 13.03
N LEU A 212 10.82 0.45 13.23
CA LEU A 212 10.37 1.51 14.13
C LEU A 212 9.29 2.34 13.41
N PRO A 213 8.03 2.35 13.88
CA PRO A 213 6.98 3.20 13.32
C PRO A 213 7.13 4.64 13.81
N ILE A 214 7.11 5.60 12.87
CA ILE A 214 7.18 7.03 13.15
C ILE A 214 5.98 7.70 12.46
N LYS A 215 5.01 8.17 13.26
CA LYS A 215 3.82 8.88 12.77
C LYS A 215 4.01 10.38 12.87
N LEU A 216 3.90 11.10 11.75
CA LEU A 216 4.12 12.53 11.63
C LEU A 216 2.91 13.21 10.95
N PRO A 217 1.80 13.44 11.67
CA PRO A 217 0.65 14.19 11.15
C PRO A 217 0.97 15.68 11.03
N TRP A 218 0.10 16.45 10.38
CA TRP A 218 0.33 17.86 10.08
C TRP A 218 0.67 18.74 11.30
N TYR A 219 0.07 18.46 12.45
CA TYR A 219 0.22 19.26 13.67
C TYR A 219 1.57 19.11 14.38
N VAL A 220 2.44 18.19 13.95
CA VAL A 220 3.83 18.14 14.44
C VAL A 220 4.66 19.32 13.93
N HIS A 221 4.19 20.00 12.87
CA HIS A 221 4.86 21.17 12.31
C HIS A 221 4.46 22.41 13.09
N PRO A 222 5.40 23.14 13.72
CA PRO A 222 5.08 24.24 14.64
C PRO A 222 4.40 25.46 13.98
N GLU A 223 4.48 25.57 12.66
CA GLU A 223 3.86 26.66 11.89
C GLU A 223 2.48 26.27 11.32
N ARG A 224 1.94 25.09 11.68
CA ARG A 224 0.64 24.61 11.21
C ARG A 224 -0.32 24.54 12.38
N ASP A 225 -1.42 25.25 12.27
CA ASP A 225 -2.52 25.29 13.21
C ASP A 225 -3.83 24.76 12.57
N GLN A 226 -4.92 24.79 13.30
CA GLN A 226 -6.23 24.36 12.79
C GLN A 226 -6.66 25.20 11.57
N ALA A 227 -6.39 26.50 11.55
CA ALA A 227 -6.73 27.35 10.42
C ALA A 227 -5.96 26.95 9.16
N TRP A 228 -4.70 26.53 9.31
CA TRP A 228 -3.95 25.92 8.21
C TRP A 228 -4.62 24.62 7.73
N ARG A 229 -5.06 23.74 8.65
CA ARG A 229 -5.72 22.48 8.29
C ARG A 229 -7.05 22.71 7.54
N ASP A 230 -7.87 23.65 8.05
CA ASP A 230 -9.14 24.05 7.44
C ASP A 230 -8.92 24.62 6.02
N SER A 231 -7.82 25.35 5.81
CA SER A 231 -7.45 25.86 4.49
C SER A 231 -7.08 24.73 3.50
N GLN A 232 -6.53 23.62 3.98
CA GLN A 232 -6.27 22.45 3.13
C GLN A 232 -7.57 21.78 2.69
N ASP A 233 -8.57 21.66 3.55
CA ASP A 233 -9.90 21.16 3.18
C ASP A 233 -10.53 22.02 2.07
N ALA A 234 -10.48 23.35 2.24
CA ALA A 234 -11.01 24.27 1.25
C ALA A 234 -10.25 24.24 -0.11
N GLN A 235 -8.91 24.08 -0.07
CA GLN A 235 -8.09 24.06 -1.29
C GLN A 235 -8.18 22.75 -2.05
N LEU A 236 -8.26 21.63 -1.35
CA LEU A 236 -8.35 20.30 -1.97
C LEU A 236 -9.78 19.97 -2.41
N GLY A 237 -10.78 20.64 -1.82
CA GLY A 237 -12.20 20.47 -2.16
C GLY A 237 -12.78 19.11 -1.78
N ASP A 238 -11.97 18.22 -1.18
CA ASP A 238 -12.36 16.91 -0.68
C ASP A 238 -11.73 16.70 0.70
N PRO A 239 -12.51 16.63 1.77
CA PRO A 239 -12.01 16.38 3.12
C PRO A 239 -11.22 15.07 3.28
N ARG A 240 -11.51 14.06 2.45
CA ARG A 240 -10.80 12.78 2.47
C ARG A 240 -9.38 12.91 1.91
N LEU A 241 -9.23 13.62 0.78
CA LEU A 241 -7.91 13.94 0.24
C LEU A 241 -7.09 14.74 1.25
N ALA A 242 -7.73 15.67 1.95
CA ALA A 242 -7.06 16.44 2.98
C ALA A 242 -6.68 15.57 4.19
N ALA A 243 -7.52 14.64 4.61
CA ALA A 243 -7.18 13.67 5.66
C ALA A 243 -6.04 12.74 5.23
N GLN A 244 -6.06 12.22 4.01
CA GLN A 244 -4.95 11.43 3.44
C GLN A 244 -3.64 12.21 3.48
N GLU A 245 -3.65 13.45 3.00
CA GLU A 245 -2.43 14.23 2.81
C GLU A 245 -1.91 14.89 4.10
N CYS A 246 -2.78 15.05 5.11
CA CYS A 246 -2.47 15.78 6.34
C CYS A 246 -2.49 14.91 7.60
N ASP A 247 -3.51 14.08 7.80
CA ASP A 247 -3.83 13.49 9.11
C ASP A 247 -3.16 12.14 9.35
N CYS A 248 -2.49 11.56 8.35
CA CYS A 248 -1.91 10.22 8.43
C CYS A 248 -2.97 9.15 8.73
N ASP A 249 -4.12 9.25 8.07
CA ASP A 249 -5.23 8.33 8.23
C ASP A 249 -5.35 7.43 7.00
N PHE A 250 -5.27 6.12 7.21
CA PHE A 250 -5.42 5.11 6.16
C PHE A 250 -6.87 4.87 5.78
N SER A 251 -7.81 5.04 6.70
CA SER A 251 -9.23 4.70 6.49
C SER A 251 -9.91 5.64 5.51
N THR A 252 -9.50 6.91 5.50
CA THR A 252 -10.05 7.95 4.62
C THR A 252 -9.29 8.07 3.29
N SER A 253 -8.22 7.32 3.09
CA SER A 253 -7.34 7.43 1.93
C SER A 253 -7.51 6.28 0.94
N GLY A 254 -7.25 6.54 -0.35
CA GLY A 254 -7.25 5.56 -1.43
C GLY A 254 -8.56 5.44 -2.20
N ASP A 255 -8.46 4.95 -3.45
CA ASP A 255 -9.59 4.62 -4.33
C ASP A 255 -10.22 3.27 -3.93
N THR A 256 -10.81 3.19 -2.74
CA THR A 256 -11.53 1.99 -2.30
C THR A 256 -12.98 2.04 -2.77
N VAL A 257 -13.50 0.90 -3.23
CA VAL A 257 -14.90 0.76 -3.65
C VAL A 257 -15.84 1.02 -2.48
N ILE A 258 -15.46 0.54 -1.28
CA ILE A 258 -16.16 0.76 -0.02
C ILE A 258 -15.24 1.55 0.90
N TYR A 259 -15.73 2.58 1.54
CA TYR A 259 -14.94 3.41 2.44
C TYR A 259 -14.51 2.67 3.70
N GLY A 260 -13.30 2.94 4.18
CA GLY A 260 -12.73 2.24 5.34
C GLY A 260 -13.53 2.44 6.63
N ASP A 261 -14.02 3.64 6.87
CA ASP A 261 -14.91 3.97 7.99
C ASP A 261 -16.20 3.17 7.97
N LEU A 262 -16.77 2.97 6.77
CA LEU A 262 -17.94 2.13 6.58
C LEU A 262 -17.62 0.65 6.85
N ILE A 263 -16.48 0.16 6.38
CA ILE A 263 -16.02 -1.21 6.66
C ILE A 263 -15.85 -1.40 8.17
N GLU A 264 -15.21 -0.47 8.87
CA GLU A 264 -15.03 -0.51 10.33
C GLU A 264 -16.38 -0.48 11.06
N PHE A 265 -17.31 0.35 10.61
CA PHE A 265 -18.68 0.39 11.15
C PHE A 265 -19.37 -0.96 11.01
N TYR A 266 -19.33 -1.58 9.81
CA TYR A 266 -19.94 -2.90 9.59
C TYR A 266 -19.24 -3.99 10.39
N GLU A 267 -17.91 -3.98 10.48
CA GLU A 267 -17.14 -4.95 11.25
C GLU A 267 -17.49 -4.91 12.74
N ASN A 268 -17.60 -3.72 13.31
CA ASN A 268 -17.92 -3.53 14.71
C ASN A 268 -19.42 -3.76 15.05
N THR A 269 -20.31 -3.53 14.08
CA THR A 269 -21.76 -3.55 14.32
C THR A 269 -22.40 -4.90 13.94
N TYR A 270 -22.00 -5.49 12.81
CA TYR A 270 -22.72 -6.61 12.20
C TYR A 270 -21.93 -7.91 12.16
N ARG A 271 -20.59 -7.87 12.37
CA ARG A 271 -19.78 -9.09 12.39
C ARG A 271 -20.22 -10.00 13.52
N LYS A 272 -20.56 -11.25 13.17
CA LYS A 272 -20.96 -12.30 14.10
C LYS A 272 -20.22 -13.59 13.78
N ASP A 273 -19.98 -14.43 14.80
CA ASP A 273 -19.52 -15.78 14.58
C ASP A 273 -20.62 -16.62 13.93
N PRO A 274 -20.29 -17.55 13.00
CA PRO A 274 -21.30 -18.43 12.40
C PRO A 274 -21.91 -19.36 13.44
N ALA A 275 -23.21 -19.62 13.32
CA ALA A 275 -23.92 -20.58 14.16
C ALA A 275 -23.45 -22.02 13.90
N GLU A 276 -23.06 -22.31 12.66
CA GLU A 276 -22.59 -23.64 12.25
C GLU A 276 -21.41 -23.52 11.26
N ARG A 277 -20.48 -24.48 11.34
CA ARG A 277 -19.39 -24.63 10.38
C ARG A 277 -19.41 -26.06 9.83
N ARG A 278 -19.62 -26.21 8.52
CA ARG A 278 -19.77 -27.48 7.81
C ARG A 278 -18.56 -27.82 6.93
N GLY A 279 -18.47 -29.08 6.55
CA GLY A 279 -17.37 -29.62 5.76
C GLY A 279 -16.23 -30.17 6.62
N VAL A 280 -15.37 -30.99 5.99
CA VAL A 280 -14.21 -31.63 6.67
C VAL A 280 -13.21 -30.55 7.15
N ASP A 281 -13.03 -29.51 6.34
CA ASP A 281 -12.16 -28.36 6.59
C ASP A 281 -12.87 -27.21 7.31
N ARG A 282 -14.17 -27.38 7.63
CA ARG A 282 -15.02 -26.36 8.28
C ARG A 282 -15.08 -25.03 7.50
N SER A 283 -14.94 -25.08 6.19
CA SER A 283 -14.88 -23.91 5.31
C SER A 283 -16.25 -23.36 4.89
N LEU A 284 -17.35 -24.10 5.09
CA LEU A 284 -18.70 -23.62 4.91
C LEU A 284 -19.26 -23.09 6.24
N TRP A 285 -19.51 -21.80 6.29
CA TRP A 285 -20.02 -21.10 7.46
C TRP A 285 -21.49 -20.73 7.26
N ILE A 286 -22.33 -21.04 8.24
CA ILE A 286 -23.77 -20.77 8.21
C ILE A 286 -24.11 -19.93 9.44
N TRP A 287 -24.70 -18.77 9.20
CA TRP A 287 -25.20 -17.88 10.27
C TRP A 287 -26.66 -18.12 10.55
N GLU A 288 -27.47 -18.35 9.49
CA GLU A 288 -28.89 -18.64 9.63
C GLU A 288 -29.28 -19.88 8.81
N PRO A 289 -30.05 -20.81 9.40
CA PRO A 289 -30.59 -21.94 8.65
C PRO A 289 -31.63 -21.46 7.63
N VAL A 290 -31.95 -22.32 6.66
CA VAL A 290 -32.96 -22.02 5.67
C VAL A 290 -34.36 -21.81 6.30
N ASP A 291 -35.03 -20.75 5.84
CA ASP A 291 -36.46 -20.54 6.06
C ASP A 291 -37.17 -20.70 4.70
N TYR A 292 -37.96 -21.78 4.55
CA TYR A 292 -38.63 -22.10 3.27
C TYR A 292 -39.73 -21.11 2.88
N SER A 293 -40.03 -20.14 3.70
CA SER A 293 -40.92 -19.03 3.35
C SER A 293 -40.21 -17.88 2.64
N ARG A 294 -38.85 -17.92 2.58
CA ARG A 294 -38.03 -16.85 2.03
C ARG A 294 -37.32 -17.27 0.72
N SER A 295 -36.89 -16.28 -0.02
CA SER A 295 -36.12 -16.43 -1.24
C SER A 295 -34.64 -16.15 -1.02
N TYR A 296 -33.79 -16.97 -1.62
CA TYR A 296 -32.35 -16.87 -1.45
C TYR A 296 -31.61 -16.75 -2.79
N MET A 297 -30.42 -16.18 -2.72
CA MET A 297 -29.47 -16.12 -3.83
C MET A 297 -28.11 -16.69 -3.37
N VAL A 298 -27.51 -17.52 -4.21
CA VAL A 298 -26.14 -18.02 -4.01
C VAL A 298 -25.27 -17.40 -5.10
N VAL A 299 -24.30 -16.57 -4.69
CA VAL A 299 -23.39 -15.87 -5.60
C VAL A 299 -22.01 -16.47 -5.46
N ALA A 300 -21.42 -16.94 -6.56
CA ALA A 300 -20.18 -17.71 -6.56
C ALA A 300 -19.13 -17.15 -7.52
N ASP A 301 -17.89 -17.11 -7.04
CA ASP A 301 -16.67 -16.90 -7.80
C ASP A 301 -15.84 -18.20 -7.82
N VAL A 302 -15.28 -18.55 -8.99
CA VAL A 302 -14.71 -19.88 -9.24
C VAL A 302 -13.20 -19.79 -9.48
N ALA A 303 -12.42 -20.49 -8.65
CA ALA A 303 -10.99 -20.69 -8.84
C ALA A 303 -10.66 -22.07 -9.40
N ARG A 304 -9.38 -22.26 -9.79
CA ARG A 304 -8.89 -23.52 -10.40
C ARG A 304 -8.85 -24.71 -9.45
N GLY A 305 -8.80 -24.47 -8.14
CA GLY A 305 -8.57 -25.51 -7.15
C GLY A 305 -7.13 -26.06 -7.15
N ASP A 306 -6.18 -25.29 -7.71
CA ASP A 306 -4.75 -25.68 -7.81
C ASP A 306 -3.90 -25.21 -6.63
N GLY A 307 -4.52 -24.74 -5.56
CA GLY A 307 -3.86 -24.28 -4.34
C GLY A 307 -3.37 -22.82 -4.39
N LYS A 308 -3.57 -22.11 -5.49
CA LYS A 308 -3.12 -20.70 -5.63
C LYS A 308 -4.21 -19.70 -5.32
N ASP A 309 -5.47 -20.06 -5.54
CA ASP A 309 -6.62 -19.21 -5.35
C ASP A 309 -7.78 -19.99 -4.75
N PHE A 310 -8.81 -19.30 -4.27
CA PHE A 310 -9.95 -19.88 -3.58
C PHE A 310 -11.24 -19.69 -4.37
N SER A 311 -12.04 -20.76 -4.50
CA SER A 311 -13.45 -20.66 -4.87
C SER A 311 -14.26 -20.19 -3.67
N THR A 312 -15.16 -19.25 -3.89
CA THR A 312 -16.01 -18.66 -2.84
C THR A 312 -17.46 -18.60 -3.26
N PHE A 313 -18.37 -18.68 -2.30
CA PHE A 313 -19.75 -18.26 -2.50
C PHE A 313 -20.34 -17.63 -1.24
N HIS A 314 -21.34 -16.78 -1.44
CA HIS A 314 -22.17 -16.22 -0.39
C HIS A 314 -23.62 -16.64 -0.61
N ILE A 315 -24.31 -16.94 0.48
CA ILE A 315 -25.75 -17.18 0.53
C ILE A 315 -26.41 -15.91 1.08
N VAL A 316 -27.29 -15.32 0.29
CA VAL A 316 -27.96 -14.05 0.65
C VAL A 316 -29.45 -14.28 0.75
N ASP A 317 -30.04 -13.89 1.87
CA ASP A 317 -31.49 -13.72 2.02
C ASP A 317 -31.91 -12.45 1.25
N ILE A 318 -32.67 -12.62 0.17
CA ILE A 318 -33.02 -11.52 -0.73
C ILE A 318 -33.98 -10.53 -0.05
N GLU A 319 -34.82 -10.99 0.85
CA GLU A 319 -35.87 -10.17 1.48
C GLU A 319 -35.26 -9.25 2.55
N ASN A 320 -34.29 -9.74 3.30
CA ASN A 320 -33.58 -8.99 4.34
C ASN A 320 -32.26 -8.35 3.88
N CYS A 321 -31.83 -8.64 2.66
CA CYS A 321 -30.50 -8.23 2.14
C CYS A 321 -29.35 -8.63 3.09
N SER A 322 -29.46 -9.81 3.71
CA SER A 322 -28.48 -10.28 4.70
C SER A 322 -27.72 -11.52 4.22
N GLN A 323 -26.45 -11.59 4.56
CA GLN A 323 -25.62 -12.77 4.30
C GLN A 323 -25.91 -13.83 5.38
N VAL A 324 -26.41 -14.99 4.97
CA VAL A 324 -26.77 -16.09 5.86
C VAL A 324 -25.80 -17.27 5.78
N GLY A 325 -24.96 -17.32 4.76
CA GLY A 325 -23.91 -18.34 4.64
C GLY A 325 -22.75 -17.89 3.76
N GLU A 326 -21.59 -18.55 3.94
CA GLU A 326 -20.35 -18.29 3.20
C GLU A 326 -19.52 -19.55 3.07
N TYR A 327 -18.89 -19.71 1.92
CA TYR A 327 -17.86 -20.73 1.69
C TYR A 327 -16.61 -20.10 1.11
N LYS A 328 -15.44 -20.57 1.58
CA LYS A 328 -14.14 -20.26 0.97
C LYS A 328 -13.26 -21.51 1.03
N GLY A 329 -12.95 -22.07 -0.15
CA GLY A 329 -12.16 -23.29 -0.24
C GLY A 329 -11.49 -23.50 -1.58
N GLN A 330 -10.76 -24.60 -1.71
CA GLN A 330 -9.95 -24.93 -2.90
C GLN A 330 -10.46 -26.19 -3.63
N LEU A 331 -11.77 -26.37 -3.70
CA LEU A 331 -12.36 -27.46 -4.44
C LEU A 331 -12.13 -27.31 -5.95
N PRO A 332 -11.88 -28.42 -6.68
CA PRO A 332 -11.91 -28.43 -8.13
C PRO A 332 -13.26 -27.93 -8.66
N PRO A 333 -13.32 -27.31 -9.86
CA PRO A 333 -14.54 -26.71 -10.40
C PRO A 333 -15.76 -27.63 -10.45
N LYS A 334 -15.58 -28.92 -10.77
CA LYS A 334 -16.68 -29.90 -10.78
C LYS A 334 -17.21 -30.22 -9.38
N GLU A 335 -16.32 -30.40 -8.42
CA GLU A 335 -16.71 -30.66 -7.02
C GLU A 335 -17.38 -29.41 -6.41
N PHE A 336 -16.86 -28.23 -6.74
CA PHE A 336 -17.46 -26.97 -6.34
C PHE A 336 -18.87 -26.79 -6.93
N ALA A 337 -19.11 -27.18 -8.21
CA ALA A 337 -20.43 -27.20 -8.81
C ALA A 337 -21.42 -28.11 -8.05
N HIS A 338 -20.95 -29.29 -7.59
CA HIS A 338 -21.78 -30.20 -6.78
C HIS A 338 -22.17 -29.57 -5.45
N LEU A 339 -21.21 -28.89 -4.78
CA LEU A 339 -21.48 -28.17 -3.54
C LEU A 339 -22.49 -27.03 -3.77
N LEU A 340 -22.30 -26.22 -4.84
CA LEU A 340 -23.21 -25.13 -5.19
C LEU A 340 -24.64 -25.60 -5.43
N VAL A 341 -24.84 -26.67 -6.21
CA VAL A 341 -26.17 -27.24 -6.47
C VAL A 341 -26.79 -27.77 -5.17
N GLY A 342 -26.01 -28.45 -4.32
CA GLY A 342 -26.48 -28.93 -3.02
C GLY A 342 -26.98 -27.81 -2.13
N ILE A 343 -26.18 -26.80 -1.93
CA ILE A 343 -26.51 -25.62 -1.10
C ILE A 343 -27.66 -24.82 -1.68
N ALA A 344 -27.65 -24.55 -2.97
CA ALA A 344 -28.74 -23.80 -3.60
C ALA A 344 -30.08 -24.54 -3.52
N THR A 345 -30.05 -25.88 -3.61
CA THR A 345 -31.26 -26.70 -3.40
C THR A 345 -31.71 -26.66 -1.93
N GLU A 346 -30.80 -26.78 -0.95
CA GLU A 346 -31.10 -26.68 0.47
C GLU A 346 -31.76 -25.32 0.80
N TYR A 347 -31.22 -24.22 0.25
CA TYR A 347 -31.75 -22.89 0.45
C TYR A 347 -32.90 -22.56 -0.50
N ASN A 348 -33.95 -23.36 -0.45
CA ASN A 348 -35.22 -23.17 -1.12
C ASN A 348 -35.09 -22.99 -2.65
N THR A 349 -34.22 -23.78 -3.30
CA THR A 349 -33.90 -23.65 -4.73
C THR A 349 -33.45 -22.23 -5.10
N ALA A 350 -32.48 -21.71 -4.37
CA ALA A 350 -31.94 -20.36 -4.48
C ALA A 350 -31.55 -19.99 -5.92
N LEU A 351 -31.67 -18.71 -6.28
CA LEU A 351 -31.10 -18.22 -7.55
C LEU A 351 -29.58 -18.39 -7.51
N LEU A 352 -29.04 -19.23 -8.39
CA LEU A 352 -27.60 -19.50 -8.44
C LEU A 352 -26.92 -18.60 -9.48
N VAL A 353 -26.06 -17.68 -8.99
CA VAL A 353 -25.32 -16.73 -9.80
C VAL A 353 -23.84 -17.13 -9.78
N VAL A 354 -23.31 -17.61 -10.91
CA VAL A 354 -21.91 -18.03 -11.04
C VAL A 354 -21.24 -17.16 -12.08
N GLU A 355 -20.05 -16.61 -11.77
CA GLU A 355 -19.27 -15.86 -12.76
C GLU A 355 -18.85 -16.80 -13.91
N ASN A 356 -19.16 -16.41 -15.15
CA ASN A 356 -18.92 -17.25 -16.33
C ASN A 356 -17.57 -16.96 -17.02
N ALA A 357 -16.68 -16.18 -16.41
CA ALA A 357 -15.35 -15.93 -16.95
C ALA A 357 -14.43 -17.16 -16.80
N ASN A 358 -13.60 -17.41 -17.79
CA ASN A 358 -12.56 -18.45 -17.76
C ASN A 358 -13.04 -19.83 -17.24
N ILE A 359 -12.70 -20.16 -16.00
CA ILE A 359 -12.95 -21.46 -15.36
C ILE A 359 -14.39 -21.61 -14.90
N GLY A 360 -15.11 -20.51 -14.68
CA GLY A 360 -16.51 -20.53 -14.31
C GLY A 360 -17.39 -21.34 -15.29
N TRP A 361 -17.02 -21.39 -16.58
CA TRP A 361 -17.72 -22.20 -17.59
C TRP A 361 -17.77 -23.68 -17.23
N SER A 362 -16.68 -24.28 -16.75
CA SER A 362 -16.65 -25.68 -16.35
C SER A 362 -17.59 -26.00 -15.20
N THR A 363 -17.71 -25.06 -14.26
CA THR A 363 -18.65 -25.15 -13.13
C THR A 363 -20.09 -25.02 -13.61
N ILE A 364 -20.38 -24.04 -14.47
CA ILE A 364 -21.71 -23.82 -15.04
C ILE A 364 -22.17 -25.02 -15.87
N GLU A 365 -21.30 -25.59 -16.69
CA GLU A 365 -21.61 -26.79 -17.51
C GLU A 365 -22.02 -27.97 -16.61
N THR A 366 -21.27 -28.20 -15.51
CA THR A 366 -21.62 -29.25 -14.54
C THR A 366 -22.94 -28.98 -13.82
N ILE A 367 -23.26 -27.70 -13.50
CA ILE A 367 -24.54 -27.30 -12.89
C ILE A 367 -25.70 -27.60 -13.84
N GLN A 368 -25.53 -27.30 -15.14
CA GLN A 368 -26.53 -27.56 -16.18
C GLN A 368 -26.71 -29.08 -16.40
N GLU A 369 -25.62 -29.87 -16.45
CA GLU A 369 -25.68 -31.34 -16.52
C GLU A 369 -26.47 -31.96 -15.37
N ARG A 370 -26.44 -31.34 -14.20
CA ARG A 370 -27.24 -31.75 -13.03
C ARG A 370 -28.69 -31.28 -13.06
N GLY A 371 -29.09 -30.55 -14.09
CA GLY A 371 -30.46 -30.11 -14.28
C GLY A 371 -30.92 -29.03 -13.26
N TYR A 372 -30.02 -28.25 -12.70
CA TYR A 372 -30.39 -27.17 -11.80
C TYR A 372 -31.15 -26.07 -12.56
N SER A 373 -32.40 -25.82 -12.20
CA SER A 373 -33.33 -24.98 -12.99
C SER A 373 -33.21 -23.49 -12.72
N ASN A 374 -32.79 -23.07 -11.51
CA ASN A 374 -32.75 -21.68 -11.09
C ASN A 374 -31.34 -21.07 -11.22
N LEU A 375 -30.74 -21.19 -12.41
CA LEU A 375 -29.45 -20.62 -12.76
C LEU A 375 -29.62 -19.26 -13.43
N TYR A 376 -28.85 -18.25 -12.97
CA TYR A 376 -28.84 -16.91 -13.55
C TYR A 376 -28.26 -16.91 -14.99
N HIS A 377 -28.81 -16.07 -15.85
CA HIS A 377 -28.35 -15.88 -17.22
C HIS A 377 -28.09 -14.41 -17.53
N SER A 378 -26.97 -14.09 -18.10
CA SER A 378 -26.60 -12.73 -18.55
C SER A 378 -27.05 -12.48 -20.00
N PRO A 379 -27.51 -11.27 -20.38
CA PRO A 379 -27.82 -10.92 -21.75
C PRO A 379 -26.55 -10.89 -22.64
N LYS A 380 -26.62 -11.42 -23.86
CA LYS A 380 -25.50 -11.46 -24.85
C LYS A 380 -25.21 -10.12 -25.52
N SER A 381 -26.15 -9.17 -25.53
CA SER A 381 -26.06 -7.92 -26.30
C SER A 381 -25.89 -6.71 -25.39
N GLY A 382 -25.03 -5.77 -25.81
CA GLY A 382 -24.55 -4.63 -25.03
C GLY A 382 -25.52 -3.48 -24.72
N ASN A 383 -26.82 -3.63 -24.91
CA ASN A 383 -27.84 -2.70 -24.40
C ASN A 383 -28.38 -3.23 -23.07
N VAL A 384 -27.57 -3.06 -22.04
CA VAL A 384 -27.93 -3.43 -20.68
C VAL A 384 -28.70 -2.27 -20.07
N THR A 385 -30.02 -2.39 -19.98
CA THR A 385 -30.83 -1.58 -19.08
C THR A 385 -30.91 -2.30 -17.74
N ALA A 386 -31.08 -1.58 -16.63
CA ALA A 386 -31.21 -2.17 -15.29
C ALA A 386 -32.31 -3.27 -15.25
N ASP A 387 -33.37 -3.11 -16.02
CA ASP A 387 -34.50 -4.04 -16.13
C ASP A 387 -34.15 -5.36 -16.86
N SER A 388 -33.10 -5.40 -17.69
CA SER A 388 -32.68 -6.62 -18.39
C SER A 388 -31.91 -7.62 -17.54
N TYR A 389 -31.53 -7.24 -16.31
CA TYR A 389 -30.88 -8.15 -15.35
C TYR A 389 -31.85 -9.00 -14.54
N PHE A 390 -33.16 -8.72 -14.59
CA PHE A 390 -34.16 -9.31 -13.71
C PHE A 390 -35.13 -10.29 -14.39
N ASP A 391 -34.80 -10.83 -15.56
CA ASP A 391 -35.55 -11.96 -16.10
C ASP A 391 -34.80 -13.30 -15.85
N PRO A 392 -35.00 -13.95 -14.69
CA PRO A 392 -34.31 -15.19 -14.35
C PRO A 392 -34.79 -16.39 -15.19
N HIS A 393 -35.89 -16.25 -15.92
CA HIS A 393 -36.52 -17.35 -16.67
C HIS A 393 -36.54 -17.15 -18.18
N GLY A 394 -35.94 -16.07 -18.69
CA GLY A 394 -35.86 -15.75 -20.11
C GLY A 394 -34.93 -16.72 -20.89
N ILE A 395 -35.42 -17.91 -21.23
CA ILE A 395 -34.74 -18.84 -22.12
C ILE A 395 -34.85 -18.29 -23.56
N ASN A 396 -34.22 -17.17 -23.81
CA ASN A 396 -34.06 -16.64 -25.16
C ASN A 396 -32.64 -16.98 -25.66
N SER A 397 -32.51 -17.28 -26.98
CA SER A 397 -31.24 -17.54 -27.67
C SER A 397 -30.16 -16.45 -27.50
N ASN A 398 -30.54 -15.32 -26.91
CA ASN A 398 -29.69 -14.15 -26.60
C ASN A 398 -29.14 -14.10 -25.17
N MET A 399 -29.34 -15.13 -24.36
CA MET A 399 -28.86 -15.19 -22.98
C MET A 399 -27.67 -16.15 -22.85
N THR A 400 -26.77 -15.85 -21.93
CA THR A 400 -25.60 -16.67 -21.61
C THR A 400 -25.70 -17.13 -20.14
N PRO A 401 -25.57 -18.44 -19.84
CA PRO A 401 -25.60 -18.90 -18.45
C PRO A 401 -24.52 -18.26 -17.61
N GLY A 402 -24.86 -17.95 -16.36
CA GLY A 402 -23.97 -17.28 -15.40
C GLY A 402 -23.89 -15.77 -15.58
N PHE A 403 -23.18 -15.14 -14.65
CA PHE A 403 -22.94 -13.70 -14.63
C PHE A 403 -21.70 -13.35 -15.46
N THR A 404 -21.88 -12.46 -16.44
CA THR A 404 -20.76 -11.98 -17.27
C THR A 404 -20.14 -10.73 -16.66
N ASN A 405 -19.01 -10.91 -16.00
CA ASN A 405 -18.19 -9.84 -15.49
C ASN A 405 -17.28 -9.29 -16.61
N SER A 406 -17.50 -8.06 -17.02
CA SER A 406 -16.80 -7.42 -18.14
C SER A 406 -16.37 -5.99 -17.76
N SER A 407 -15.49 -5.40 -18.59
CA SER A 407 -15.12 -3.98 -18.46
C SER A 407 -16.31 -3.01 -18.54
N LYS A 408 -17.48 -3.45 -19.04
CA LYS A 408 -18.70 -2.66 -19.08
C LYS A 408 -19.59 -2.90 -17.87
N THR A 409 -19.76 -4.16 -17.42
CA THR A 409 -20.66 -4.52 -16.31
C THR A 409 -20.07 -4.23 -14.95
N ARG A 410 -18.76 -4.47 -14.77
CA ARG A 410 -18.07 -4.26 -13.49
C ARG A 410 -18.21 -2.82 -12.94
N PRO A 411 -17.97 -1.74 -13.73
CA PRO A 411 -18.17 -0.37 -13.23
C PRO A 411 -19.62 -0.07 -12.81
N LEU A 412 -20.62 -0.65 -13.50
CA LEU A 412 -22.03 -0.47 -13.15
C LEU A 412 -22.38 -1.12 -11.80
N VAL A 413 -21.87 -2.35 -11.56
CA VAL A 413 -22.07 -3.05 -10.29
C VAL A 413 -21.40 -2.27 -9.15
N ILE A 414 -20.16 -1.78 -9.36
CA ILE A 414 -19.45 -0.97 -8.37
C ILE A 414 -20.21 0.33 -8.06
N ALA A 415 -20.67 1.05 -9.10
CA ALA A 415 -21.43 2.28 -8.89
C ALA A 415 -22.74 2.02 -8.10
N LYS A 416 -23.45 0.93 -8.39
CA LYS A 416 -24.64 0.54 -7.63
C LYS A 416 -24.34 0.18 -6.18
N LEU A 417 -23.25 -0.51 -5.92
CA LEU A 417 -22.80 -0.82 -4.56
C LEU A 417 -22.45 0.44 -3.76
N GLN A 418 -21.91 1.48 -4.43
CA GLN A 418 -21.58 2.76 -3.79
C GLN A 418 -22.82 3.65 -3.54
N GLU A 419 -23.88 3.46 -4.31
CA GLU A 419 -25.16 4.17 -4.13
C GLU A 419 -26.03 3.57 -3.01
N SER A 420 -25.86 2.29 -2.68
CA SER A 420 -26.62 1.57 -1.64
C SER A 420 -26.06 1.80 -0.24
#